data_230cc1c680afb8bc3680456d62dc3299
#
_entry.id   230cc1c680afb8bc3680456d62dc3299
#
_cell.length_a   1.000
_cell.length_b   1.000
_cell.length_c   1.000
_cell.angle_alpha   90.00
_cell.angle_beta   90.00
_cell.angle_gamma   90.00
#
_symmetry.space_group_name_H-M   'P 1'
#
loop_
_entity.id
_entity.type
_entity.pdbx_description
1 polymer ?
#
loop_
_entity_poly.entity_id
_entity_poly.type
_entity_poly.pdbx_seq_one_letter_code
_entity_poly.pdbx_strand_id
1 'polypeptide(L)'
;MAIFSIPNIRLAGLSACVPRKEVSNLDYKWVSAKERQMLVKTVGVEKRRVAEPGTTTSDLCFVAAERLIADLGWDKNEIELLIFVSQSRDFIIPSTSGILQDRLGLPHSCVAYDMGMGCSGWVYGLSAMGSMMSTTGIKKGLLLVGDISTLTASYRDKSTYPLFGDAATATALELNSSAPPMNFNLESDGAGFDAIIIPDGGLRNFLSKKSFDYKNFGKGIYRNRFQIALNGIEVFNFALREVVPNIKKLLQEMEKTTADFDYVVFHQANLLMNETLRKMLKLDKEKVPYSIQKFGNTSSASIPLTIVSELREKISGGK
;
A
#
# COMPACT_ATOMS: atom_id res chain seq x y z
N MET A 1 14.93 7.92 18.38
CA MET A 1 14.73 8.31 16.96
C MET A 1 14.39 7.06 16.19
N ALA A 2 13.46 7.15 15.27
CA ALA A 2 13.02 5.98 14.50
C ALA A 2 13.86 5.77 13.22
N ILE A 3 15.15 6.12 13.25
CA ILE A 3 16.11 5.83 12.18
C ILE A 3 16.95 4.64 12.65
N PHE A 4 16.99 3.60 11.84
CA PHE A 4 17.72 2.38 12.13
C PHE A 4 18.02 1.60 10.85
N SER A 5 19.00 0.69 10.95
CA SER A 5 19.40 -0.22 9.88
C SER A 5 19.14 -1.66 10.27
N ILE A 6 18.69 -2.44 9.32
CA ILE A 6 18.47 -3.89 9.47
C ILE A 6 19.45 -4.60 8.55
N PRO A 7 20.46 -5.29 9.12
CA PRO A 7 21.45 -6.04 8.33
C PRO A 7 20.93 -7.41 7.90
N ASN A 8 21.61 -8.00 6.94
CA ASN A 8 21.50 -9.42 6.57
C ASN A 8 20.12 -9.83 6.02
N ILE A 9 19.35 -8.91 5.50
CA ILE A 9 18.04 -9.22 4.91
C ILE A 9 18.03 -8.83 3.43
N ARG A 10 17.74 -9.80 2.57
CA ARG A 10 17.57 -9.60 1.13
C ARG A 10 16.08 -9.62 0.78
N LEU A 11 15.67 -8.67 -0.06
CA LEU A 11 14.41 -8.76 -0.78
C LEU A 11 14.62 -9.74 -1.93
N ALA A 12 14.09 -10.97 -1.79
CA ALA A 12 14.29 -12.05 -2.74
C ALA A 12 13.37 -11.93 -3.96
N GLY A 13 12.20 -11.32 -3.80
CA GLY A 13 11.28 -11.14 -4.92
C GLY A 13 10.01 -10.39 -4.55
N LEU A 14 9.30 -9.96 -5.60
CA LEU A 14 8.02 -9.25 -5.51
C LEU A 14 7.03 -9.83 -6.52
N SER A 15 5.78 -9.99 -6.12
CA SER A 15 4.65 -10.32 -7.00
C SER A 15 3.46 -9.45 -6.67
N ALA A 16 2.59 -9.22 -7.65
CA ALA A 16 1.39 -8.42 -7.49
C ALA A 16 0.17 -9.11 -8.11
N CYS A 17 -0.98 -8.92 -7.49
CA CYS A 17 -2.28 -9.34 -8.00
C CYS A 17 -3.24 -8.16 -7.95
N VAL A 18 -3.96 -7.94 -9.07
CA VAL A 18 -5.00 -6.93 -9.18
C VAL A 18 -6.29 -7.58 -9.68
N PRO A 19 -7.47 -7.05 -9.32
CA PRO A 19 -8.74 -7.52 -9.87
C PRO A 19 -8.77 -7.45 -11.39
N ARG A 20 -9.54 -8.33 -12.03
CA ARG A 20 -9.73 -8.33 -13.50
C ARG A 20 -10.50 -7.11 -13.98
N LYS A 21 -11.50 -6.69 -13.21
CA LYS A 21 -12.38 -5.58 -13.57
C LYS A 21 -11.63 -4.27 -13.60
N GLU A 22 -11.61 -3.65 -14.75
CA GLU A 22 -11.08 -2.32 -14.98
C GLU A 22 -12.22 -1.30 -15.06
N VAL A 23 -12.08 -0.19 -14.35
CA VAL A 23 -13.05 0.90 -14.33
C VAL A 23 -12.35 2.18 -14.78
N SER A 24 -12.85 2.78 -15.84
CA SER A 24 -12.36 4.08 -16.34
C SER A 24 -12.99 5.23 -15.56
N ASN A 25 -12.17 6.16 -15.10
CA ASN A 25 -12.67 7.39 -14.48
C ASN A 25 -13.29 8.35 -15.50
N LEU A 26 -13.05 8.14 -16.81
CA LEU A 26 -13.74 8.88 -17.87
C LEU A 26 -15.22 8.47 -17.97
N ASP A 27 -15.61 7.35 -17.37
CA ASP A 27 -17.00 6.87 -17.32
C ASP A 27 -17.72 7.24 -16.01
N TYR A 28 -17.07 7.99 -15.13
CA TYR A 28 -17.63 8.40 -13.83
C TYR A 28 -18.72 9.47 -14.00
N LYS A 29 -20.00 9.03 -14.03
CA LYS A 29 -21.16 9.87 -14.38
C LYS A 29 -21.68 10.74 -13.21
N TRP A 30 -21.17 10.60 -12.01
CA TRP A 30 -21.59 11.42 -10.85
C TRP A 30 -21.23 12.90 -10.99
N VAL A 31 -20.22 13.22 -11.78
CA VAL A 31 -19.76 14.58 -12.07
C VAL A 31 -19.89 14.92 -13.56
N SER A 32 -19.88 16.21 -13.88
CA SER A 32 -19.94 16.66 -15.29
C SER A 32 -18.72 16.18 -16.09
N ALA A 33 -18.86 16.13 -17.43
CA ALA A 33 -17.75 15.72 -18.32
C ALA A 33 -16.51 16.61 -18.14
N LYS A 34 -16.69 17.92 -17.98
CA LYS A 34 -15.59 18.88 -17.74
C LYS A 34 -14.89 18.61 -16.41
N GLU A 35 -15.67 18.39 -15.35
CA GLU A 35 -15.14 18.10 -14.02
C GLU A 35 -14.41 16.77 -13.99
N ARG A 36 -14.92 15.75 -14.63
CA ARG A 36 -14.31 14.42 -14.78
C ARG A 36 -12.94 14.47 -15.45
N GLN A 37 -12.84 15.20 -16.57
CA GLN A 37 -11.56 15.41 -17.24
C GLN A 37 -10.55 16.13 -16.34
N MET A 38 -11.02 17.13 -15.57
CA MET A 38 -10.16 17.83 -14.61
C MET A 38 -9.72 16.91 -13.47
N LEU A 39 -10.60 16.07 -12.92
CA LEU A 39 -10.27 15.08 -11.91
C LEU A 39 -9.18 14.13 -12.41
N VAL A 40 -9.36 13.53 -13.60
CA VAL A 40 -8.35 12.63 -14.18
C VAL A 40 -7.01 13.34 -14.34
N LYS A 41 -6.99 14.57 -14.84
CA LYS A 41 -5.77 15.35 -15.01
C LYS A 41 -5.06 15.68 -13.69
N THR A 42 -5.82 16.01 -12.62
CA THR A 42 -5.28 16.47 -11.34
C THR A 42 -4.89 15.31 -10.45
N VAL A 43 -5.78 14.32 -10.32
CA VAL A 43 -5.55 13.14 -9.49
C VAL A 43 -4.62 12.16 -10.19
N GLY A 44 -4.63 12.15 -11.52
CA GLY A 44 -3.77 11.30 -12.35
C GLY A 44 -4.30 9.89 -12.55
N VAL A 45 -5.49 9.56 -12.05
CA VAL A 45 -6.08 8.21 -12.18
C VAL A 45 -6.96 8.16 -13.41
N GLU A 46 -6.51 7.47 -14.44
CA GLU A 46 -7.31 7.23 -15.66
C GLU A 46 -8.19 5.99 -15.50
N LYS A 47 -7.59 4.93 -14.99
CA LYS A 47 -8.19 3.63 -14.78
C LYS A 47 -7.83 3.09 -13.40
N ARG A 48 -8.63 2.19 -12.90
CA ARG A 48 -8.37 1.48 -11.65
C ARG A 48 -8.94 0.08 -11.68
N ARG A 49 -8.39 -0.80 -10.89
CA ARG A 49 -8.86 -2.17 -10.72
C ARG A 49 -9.80 -2.22 -9.52
N VAL A 50 -10.91 -2.89 -9.69
CA VAL A 50 -12.00 -2.94 -8.70
C VAL A 50 -12.38 -4.38 -8.45
N ALA A 51 -12.35 -4.79 -7.20
CA ALA A 51 -12.73 -6.13 -6.79
C ALA A 51 -14.22 -6.39 -7.01
N GLU A 52 -14.55 -7.60 -7.43
CA GLU A 52 -15.93 -8.06 -7.49
C GLU A 52 -16.44 -8.36 -6.07
N PRO A 53 -17.75 -8.21 -5.82
CA PRO A 53 -18.33 -8.59 -4.54
C PRO A 53 -17.94 -10.01 -4.10
N GLY A 54 -17.49 -10.15 -2.85
CA GLY A 54 -17.02 -11.41 -2.30
C GLY A 54 -15.53 -11.69 -2.49
N THR A 55 -14.81 -10.90 -3.29
CA THR A 55 -13.35 -10.97 -3.36
C THR A 55 -12.76 -10.20 -2.19
N THR A 56 -11.84 -10.83 -1.45
CA THR A 56 -11.16 -10.22 -0.31
C THR A 56 -9.71 -9.85 -0.63
N THR A 57 -9.11 -9.04 0.24
CA THR A 57 -7.68 -8.73 0.14
C THR A 57 -6.83 -9.98 0.26
N SER A 58 -7.22 -10.93 1.11
CA SER A 58 -6.51 -12.18 1.28
C SER A 58 -6.54 -13.05 0.01
N ASP A 59 -7.62 -13.01 -0.78
CA ASP A 59 -7.68 -13.73 -2.05
C ASP A 59 -6.65 -13.22 -3.05
N LEU A 60 -6.50 -11.89 -3.15
CA LEU A 60 -5.49 -11.29 -4.00
C LEU A 60 -4.07 -11.56 -3.48
N CYS A 61 -3.88 -11.49 -2.15
CA CYS A 61 -2.61 -11.84 -1.51
C CYS A 61 -2.23 -13.30 -1.76
N PHE A 62 -3.18 -14.21 -1.63
CA PHE A 62 -2.98 -15.65 -1.90
C PHE A 62 -2.44 -15.88 -3.31
N VAL A 63 -3.08 -15.29 -4.32
CA VAL A 63 -2.64 -15.43 -5.72
C VAL A 63 -1.25 -14.84 -5.93
N ALA A 64 -0.96 -13.67 -5.34
CA ALA A 64 0.36 -13.05 -5.43
C ALA A 64 1.43 -13.91 -4.74
N ALA A 65 1.13 -14.49 -3.58
CA ALA A 65 2.04 -15.35 -2.82
C ALA A 65 2.35 -16.67 -3.55
N GLU A 66 1.31 -17.38 -4.01
CA GLU A 66 1.49 -18.64 -4.76
C GLU A 66 2.38 -18.44 -5.98
N ARG A 67 2.15 -17.37 -6.73
CA ARG A 67 2.97 -17.02 -7.87
C ARG A 67 4.42 -16.74 -7.48
N LEU A 68 4.63 -15.96 -6.43
CA LEU A 68 5.97 -15.60 -5.97
C LEU A 68 6.75 -16.80 -5.45
N ILE A 69 6.10 -17.69 -4.68
CA ILE A 69 6.69 -18.94 -4.20
C ILE A 69 7.13 -19.82 -5.38
N ALA A 70 6.26 -19.96 -6.38
CA ALA A 70 6.58 -20.74 -7.60
C ALA A 70 7.72 -20.11 -8.41
N ASP A 71 7.70 -18.79 -8.63
CA ASP A 71 8.73 -18.05 -9.37
C ASP A 71 10.11 -18.15 -8.69
N LEU A 72 10.16 -18.23 -7.36
CA LEU A 72 11.39 -18.37 -6.57
C LEU A 72 11.82 -19.84 -6.38
N GLY A 73 10.96 -20.80 -6.69
CA GLY A 73 11.18 -22.21 -6.39
C GLY A 73 11.30 -22.52 -4.90
N TRP A 74 10.62 -21.76 -4.06
CA TRP A 74 10.68 -21.95 -2.62
C TRP A 74 9.85 -23.15 -2.16
N ASP A 75 10.41 -23.98 -1.27
CA ASP A 75 9.64 -24.95 -0.52
C ASP A 75 8.80 -24.22 0.54
N LYS A 76 7.49 -24.44 0.53
CA LYS A 76 6.55 -23.86 1.51
C LYS A 76 6.89 -24.24 2.94
N ASN A 77 7.49 -25.42 3.16
CA ASN A 77 7.93 -25.88 4.48
C ASN A 77 9.08 -25.08 5.07
N GLU A 78 9.78 -24.29 4.25
CA GLU A 78 10.90 -23.42 4.69
C GLU A 78 10.45 -21.99 4.98
N ILE A 79 9.16 -21.65 4.78
CA ILE A 79 8.62 -20.33 5.07
C ILE A 79 8.22 -20.28 6.55
N GLU A 80 8.98 -19.50 7.32
CA GLU A 80 8.91 -19.49 8.78
C GLU A 80 8.16 -18.27 9.34
N LEU A 81 7.91 -17.24 8.49
CA LEU A 81 7.24 -15.99 8.90
C LEU A 81 6.29 -15.50 7.82
N LEU A 82 5.04 -15.20 8.20
CA LEU A 82 4.01 -14.59 7.38
C LEU A 82 3.46 -13.35 8.08
N ILE A 83 3.58 -12.18 7.46
CA ILE A 83 2.93 -10.95 7.93
C ILE A 83 1.91 -10.50 6.91
N PHE A 84 0.67 -10.29 7.35
CA PHE A 84 -0.39 -9.71 6.53
C PHE A 84 -0.64 -8.26 6.96
N VAL A 85 -0.51 -7.32 6.02
CA VAL A 85 -0.69 -5.89 6.28
C VAL A 85 -1.87 -5.36 5.48
N SER A 86 -2.94 -4.98 6.17
CA SER A 86 -4.15 -4.47 5.53
C SER A 86 -5.04 -3.72 6.51
N GLN A 87 -5.85 -2.80 5.98
CA GLN A 87 -7.01 -2.20 6.67
C GLN A 87 -8.34 -2.85 6.23
N SER A 88 -8.32 -3.76 5.25
CA SER A 88 -9.48 -4.51 4.75
C SER A 88 -9.30 -6.02 4.98
N ARG A 89 -9.22 -6.41 6.26
CA ARG A 89 -9.12 -7.80 6.71
C ARG A 89 -10.41 -8.58 6.44
N ASP A 90 -10.32 -9.91 6.34
CA ASP A 90 -11.47 -10.78 6.03
C ASP A 90 -12.54 -10.76 7.12
N PHE A 91 -12.13 -10.79 8.38
CA PHE A 91 -13.00 -10.82 9.56
C PHE A 91 -12.48 -9.87 10.65
N ILE A 92 -13.33 -9.51 11.59
CA ILE A 92 -12.91 -8.83 12.82
C ILE A 92 -12.03 -9.79 13.65
N ILE A 93 -12.43 -11.04 13.77
CA ILE A 93 -11.73 -12.21 14.30
C ILE A 93 -12.12 -13.43 13.48
N PRO A 94 -11.22 -14.38 13.21
CA PRO A 94 -9.79 -14.42 13.56
C PRO A 94 -8.91 -13.47 12.72
N SER A 95 -7.57 -13.50 12.96
CA SER A 95 -6.59 -12.84 12.10
C SER A 95 -6.59 -13.46 10.69
N THR A 96 -6.43 -12.61 9.67
CA THR A 96 -6.40 -13.04 8.27
C THR A 96 -5.10 -13.81 7.94
N SER A 97 -4.00 -13.48 8.61
CA SER A 97 -2.72 -14.20 8.45
C SER A 97 -2.79 -15.69 8.79
N GLY A 98 -3.56 -16.06 9.84
CA GLY A 98 -3.79 -17.48 10.16
C GLY A 98 -4.55 -18.20 9.06
N ILE A 99 -5.55 -17.55 8.46
CA ILE A 99 -6.29 -18.09 7.31
C ILE A 99 -5.37 -18.27 6.10
N LEU A 100 -4.52 -17.27 5.84
CA LEU A 100 -3.56 -17.32 4.73
C LEU A 100 -2.46 -18.38 4.95
N GLN A 101 -2.00 -18.57 6.20
CA GLN A 101 -1.04 -19.62 6.55
C GLN A 101 -1.56 -21.00 6.15
N ASP A 102 -2.81 -21.33 6.52
CA ASP A 102 -3.46 -22.59 6.16
C ASP A 102 -3.71 -22.71 4.65
N ARG A 103 -4.29 -21.69 4.04
CA ARG A 103 -4.59 -21.66 2.59
C ARG A 103 -3.35 -21.84 1.73
N LEU A 104 -2.22 -21.25 2.12
CA LEU A 104 -0.94 -21.39 1.43
C LEU A 104 -0.25 -22.73 1.72
N GLY A 105 -0.76 -23.52 2.66
CA GLY A 105 -0.14 -24.79 3.08
C GLY A 105 1.22 -24.59 3.74
N LEU A 106 1.41 -23.49 4.49
CA LEU A 106 2.63 -23.24 5.25
C LEU A 106 2.63 -24.10 6.54
N PRO A 107 3.80 -24.48 7.07
CA PRO A 107 3.89 -25.33 8.25
C PRO A 107 3.27 -24.65 9.50
N HIS A 108 2.82 -25.43 10.45
CA HIS A 108 2.30 -24.91 11.74
C HIS A 108 3.36 -24.15 12.54
N SER A 109 4.63 -24.37 12.27
CA SER A 109 5.75 -23.62 12.84
C SER A 109 5.93 -22.24 12.27
N CYS A 110 5.20 -21.90 11.18
CA CYS A 110 5.25 -20.55 10.58
C CYS A 110 4.58 -19.54 11.53
N VAL A 111 5.32 -18.53 11.94
CA VAL A 111 4.77 -17.41 12.71
C VAL A 111 3.90 -16.55 11.80
N ALA A 112 2.63 -16.36 12.16
CA ALA A 112 1.70 -15.59 11.34
C ALA A 112 0.94 -14.54 12.17
N TYR A 113 0.93 -13.27 11.72
CA TYR A 113 0.17 -12.20 12.38
C TYR A 113 -0.21 -11.07 11.42
N ASP A 114 -1.23 -10.30 11.81
CA ASP A 114 -1.74 -9.15 11.05
C ASP A 114 -1.16 -7.83 11.57
N MET A 115 -0.94 -6.88 10.64
CA MET A 115 -0.66 -5.47 10.96
C MET A 115 -1.74 -4.59 10.34
N GLY A 116 -2.43 -3.80 11.16
CA GLY A 116 -3.48 -2.89 10.72
C GLY A 116 -2.91 -1.55 10.24
N MET A 117 -2.38 -1.51 9.01
CA MET A 117 -1.79 -0.29 8.43
C MET A 117 -2.26 -0.06 6.99
N GLY A 118 -2.37 1.21 6.61
CA GLY A 118 -2.70 1.64 5.24
C GLY A 118 -1.45 1.98 4.41
N CYS A 119 -1.40 3.20 3.88
CA CYS A 119 -0.43 3.66 2.86
C CYS A 119 1.06 3.39 3.16
N SER A 120 1.48 3.47 4.42
CA SER A 120 2.86 3.18 4.86
C SER A 120 3.09 1.69 5.19
N GLY A 121 2.06 0.86 5.06
CA GLY A 121 2.04 -0.51 5.57
C GLY A 121 3.14 -1.40 5.01
N TRP A 122 3.50 -1.26 3.74
CA TRP A 122 4.59 -2.04 3.15
C TRP A 122 5.94 -1.74 3.80
N VAL A 123 6.26 -0.47 4.03
CA VAL A 123 7.53 -0.06 4.66
C VAL A 123 7.59 -0.51 6.11
N TYR A 124 6.50 -0.33 6.86
CA TYR A 124 6.40 -0.83 8.24
C TYR A 124 6.47 -2.36 8.30
N GLY A 125 5.80 -3.05 7.38
CA GLY A 125 5.87 -4.51 7.28
C GLY A 125 7.28 -5.02 6.98
N LEU A 126 8.00 -4.36 6.05
CA LEU A 126 9.42 -4.67 5.76
C LEU A 126 10.28 -4.50 7.01
N SER A 127 10.09 -3.40 7.74
CA SER A 127 10.89 -3.13 8.94
C SER A 127 10.60 -4.15 10.06
N ALA A 128 9.33 -4.50 10.28
CA ALA A 128 8.93 -5.47 11.31
C ALA A 128 9.43 -6.87 10.96
N MET A 129 9.21 -7.33 9.73
CA MET A 129 9.66 -8.64 9.26
C MET A 129 11.18 -8.74 9.25
N GLY A 130 11.86 -7.76 8.66
CA GLY A 130 13.32 -7.74 8.60
C GLY A 130 13.97 -7.72 9.97
N SER A 131 13.46 -6.92 10.93
CA SER A 131 13.95 -6.90 12.30
C SER A 131 13.78 -8.25 12.99
N MET A 132 12.61 -8.89 12.86
CA MET A 132 12.38 -10.20 13.43
C MET A 132 13.32 -11.25 12.82
N MET A 133 13.44 -11.31 11.51
CA MET A 133 14.33 -12.26 10.82
C MET A 133 15.80 -12.06 11.21
N SER A 134 16.27 -10.81 11.23
CA SER A 134 17.66 -10.49 11.56
C SER A 134 18.03 -10.86 12.99
N THR A 135 17.09 -10.80 13.94
CA THR A 135 17.34 -11.08 15.38
C THR A 135 17.10 -12.52 15.78
N THR A 136 16.19 -13.22 15.11
CA THR A 136 15.79 -14.60 15.47
C THR A 136 16.44 -15.67 14.61
N GLY A 137 17.04 -15.30 13.48
CA GLY A 137 17.59 -16.26 12.52
C GLY A 137 16.57 -16.94 11.62
N ILE A 138 15.32 -16.45 11.57
CA ILE A 138 14.29 -16.86 10.60
C ILE A 138 14.83 -16.62 9.19
N LYS A 139 14.79 -17.66 8.36
CA LYS A 139 15.47 -17.65 7.06
C LYS A 139 14.61 -17.12 5.92
N LYS A 140 13.33 -17.44 5.90
CA LYS A 140 12.39 -17.06 4.82
C LYS A 140 11.10 -16.49 5.39
N GLY A 141 10.69 -15.35 4.87
CA GLY A 141 9.44 -14.68 5.25
C GLY A 141 8.66 -14.17 4.05
N LEU A 142 7.34 -14.18 4.17
CA LEU A 142 6.39 -13.61 3.23
C LEU A 142 5.67 -12.41 3.85
N LEU A 143 5.85 -11.24 3.28
CA LEU A 143 5.09 -10.05 3.60
C LEU A 143 3.99 -9.86 2.55
N LEU A 144 2.74 -10.00 2.96
CA LEU A 144 1.57 -9.85 2.13
C LEU A 144 0.90 -8.52 2.46
N VAL A 145 0.78 -7.64 1.48
CA VAL A 145 0.16 -6.33 1.70
C VAL A 145 -0.88 -6.02 0.64
N GLY A 146 -1.98 -5.42 1.04
CA GLY A 146 -3.04 -5.04 0.12
C GLY A 146 -4.23 -4.39 0.79
N ASP A 147 -5.10 -3.81 -0.03
CA ASP A 147 -6.39 -3.29 0.42
C ASP A 147 -7.43 -3.36 -0.70
N ILE A 148 -8.69 -3.61 -0.32
CA ILE A 148 -9.87 -3.44 -1.15
C ILE A 148 -10.60 -2.19 -0.67
N SER A 149 -10.07 -1.03 -1.03
CA SER A 149 -10.59 0.27 -0.60
C SER A 149 -11.85 0.68 -1.35
N THR A 150 -12.10 0.14 -2.54
CA THR A 150 -13.25 0.52 -3.37
C THR A 150 -14.59 0.11 -2.76
N LEU A 151 -14.63 -0.93 -1.92
CA LEU A 151 -15.85 -1.36 -1.21
C LEU A 151 -16.36 -0.29 -0.23
N THR A 152 -15.47 0.49 0.34
CA THR A 152 -15.83 1.55 1.30
C THR A 152 -15.93 2.93 0.67
N ALA A 153 -15.60 3.08 -0.62
CA ALA A 153 -15.72 4.33 -1.35
C ALA A 153 -17.14 4.52 -1.89
N SER A 154 -17.77 5.67 -1.57
CA SER A 154 -19.09 5.99 -2.14
C SER A 154 -18.96 6.40 -3.61
N TYR A 155 -19.76 5.78 -4.49
CA TYR A 155 -19.87 6.23 -5.89
C TYR A 155 -20.25 7.71 -6.01
N ARG A 156 -20.99 8.24 -5.03
CA ARG A 156 -21.45 9.63 -4.98
C ARG A 156 -20.50 10.57 -4.24
N ASP A 157 -19.26 10.13 -3.99
CA ASP A 157 -18.22 10.95 -3.37
C ASP A 157 -17.03 11.11 -4.31
N LYS A 158 -16.97 12.26 -4.98
CA LYS A 158 -15.89 12.56 -5.94
C LYS A 158 -14.51 12.72 -5.33
N SER A 159 -14.41 12.84 -4.00
CA SER A 159 -13.12 12.94 -3.30
C SER A 159 -12.46 11.60 -3.08
N THR A 160 -13.23 10.51 -3.09
CA THR A 160 -12.74 9.17 -2.77
C THR A 160 -12.95 8.18 -3.91
N TYR A 161 -14.14 8.16 -4.52
CA TYR A 161 -14.47 7.14 -5.52
C TYR A 161 -13.50 7.07 -6.71
N PRO A 162 -13.12 8.18 -7.37
CA PRO A 162 -12.21 8.12 -8.53
C PRO A 162 -10.74 7.92 -8.14
N LEU A 163 -10.41 7.93 -6.84
CA LEU A 163 -9.04 7.88 -6.36
C LEU A 163 -8.58 6.45 -6.11
N PHE A 164 -9.36 5.66 -5.37
CA PHE A 164 -8.93 4.35 -4.88
C PHE A 164 -9.11 3.23 -5.90
N GLY A 165 -8.12 2.35 -5.97
CA GLY A 165 -8.17 1.05 -6.64
C GLY A 165 -7.78 -0.07 -5.68
N ASP A 166 -7.97 -1.31 -6.10
CA ASP A 166 -7.75 -2.50 -5.30
C ASP A 166 -6.55 -3.28 -5.83
N ALA A 167 -5.70 -3.72 -4.92
CA ALA A 167 -4.55 -4.55 -5.23
C ALA A 167 -4.02 -5.26 -3.99
N ALA A 168 -3.27 -6.34 -4.22
CA ALA A 168 -2.43 -6.96 -3.21
C ALA A 168 -1.08 -7.35 -3.81
N THR A 169 -0.08 -7.49 -2.94
CA THR A 169 1.27 -7.88 -3.33
C THR A 169 1.85 -8.85 -2.30
N ALA A 170 2.77 -9.67 -2.76
CA ALA A 170 3.62 -10.52 -1.95
C ALA A 170 5.07 -10.08 -2.11
N THR A 171 5.78 -9.95 -0.99
CA THR A 171 7.21 -9.67 -0.91
C THR A 171 7.87 -10.83 -0.18
N ALA A 172 8.87 -11.43 -0.81
CA ALA A 172 9.70 -12.46 -0.22
C ALA A 172 10.97 -11.86 0.37
N LEU A 173 11.21 -12.10 1.66
CA LEU A 173 12.46 -11.74 2.34
C LEU A 173 13.22 -13.01 2.72
N GLU A 174 14.53 -12.95 2.64
CA GLU A 174 15.40 -14.02 3.12
C GLU A 174 16.57 -13.49 3.92
N LEU A 175 17.01 -14.28 4.91
CA LEU A 175 18.22 -14.01 5.67
C LEU A 175 19.44 -14.27 4.76
N ASN A 176 20.24 -13.22 4.54
CA ASN A 176 21.42 -13.28 3.66
C ASN A 176 22.53 -12.37 4.22
N SER A 177 23.60 -12.96 4.75
CA SER A 177 24.71 -12.23 5.37
C SER A 177 25.48 -11.30 4.43
N SER A 178 25.33 -11.47 3.11
CA SER A 178 25.95 -10.62 2.10
C SER A 178 25.07 -9.47 1.64
N ALA A 179 23.81 -9.40 2.11
CA ALA A 179 22.90 -8.34 1.72
C ALA A 179 23.29 -7.01 2.36
N PRO A 180 23.24 -5.89 1.61
CA PRO A 180 23.41 -4.57 2.20
C PRO A 180 22.30 -4.28 3.22
N PRO A 181 22.57 -3.47 4.25
CA PRO A 181 21.55 -3.14 5.24
C PRO A 181 20.38 -2.38 4.62
N MET A 182 19.17 -2.67 5.08
CA MET A 182 17.99 -1.86 4.80
C MET A 182 17.91 -0.74 5.83
N ASN A 183 17.81 0.50 5.37
CA ASN A 183 17.74 1.67 6.25
C ASN A 183 16.33 2.23 6.28
N PHE A 184 15.87 2.58 7.48
CA PHE A 184 14.51 3.06 7.74
C PHE A 184 14.52 4.36 8.52
N ASN A 185 13.58 5.26 8.19
CA ASN A 185 13.14 6.35 9.04
C ASN A 185 11.62 6.27 9.19
N LEU A 186 11.15 5.84 10.36
CA LEU A 186 9.71 5.67 10.65
C LEU A 186 9.28 6.73 11.66
N GLU A 187 8.25 7.49 11.28
CA GLU A 187 7.66 8.54 12.11
C GLU A 187 6.14 8.41 12.10
N SER A 188 5.47 8.86 13.15
CA SER A 188 4.02 8.82 13.29
C SER A 188 3.49 10.15 13.82
N ASP A 189 2.43 10.66 13.18
CA ASP A 189 1.67 11.82 13.65
C ASP A 189 0.20 11.40 13.83
N GLY A 190 -0.20 11.19 15.08
CA GLY A 190 -1.56 10.80 15.43
C GLY A 190 -2.55 11.98 15.50
N ALA A 191 -2.08 13.22 15.39
CA ALA A 191 -2.96 14.40 15.48
C ALA A 191 -3.94 14.49 14.30
N GLY A 192 -3.53 13.98 13.12
CA GLY A 192 -4.34 13.98 11.90
C GLY A 192 -5.16 12.70 11.68
N PHE A 193 -5.52 11.95 12.74
CA PHE A 193 -6.18 10.64 12.64
C PHE A 193 -7.49 10.64 11.85
N ASP A 194 -8.20 11.74 11.80
CA ASP A 194 -9.51 11.91 11.15
C ASP A 194 -9.42 12.46 9.72
N ALA A 195 -8.21 12.78 9.23
CA ALA A 195 -8.02 13.24 7.86
C ALA A 195 -8.38 12.17 6.81
N ILE A 196 -8.19 10.88 7.14
CA ILE A 196 -8.70 9.74 6.38
C ILE A 196 -9.33 8.77 7.39
N ILE A 197 -10.67 8.63 7.34
CA ILE A 197 -11.38 7.84 8.34
C ILE A 197 -12.61 7.15 7.76
N ILE A 198 -12.93 5.97 8.25
CA ILE A 198 -14.27 5.38 8.21
C ILE A 198 -14.85 5.58 9.61
N PRO A 199 -15.81 6.50 9.79
CA PRO A 199 -16.23 6.90 11.14
C PRO A 199 -16.89 5.82 11.98
N ASP A 200 -17.61 4.88 11.35
CA ASP A 200 -18.36 3.81 12.02
C ASP A 200 -17.84 2.43 11.58
N GLY A 201 -18.12 1.42 12.38
CA GLY A 201 -17.73 0.02 12.11
C GLY A 201 -16.59 -0.49 13.01
N GLY A 202 -15.91 0.41 13.72
CA GLY A 202 -15.00 0.05 14.80
C GLY A 202 -15.69 0.04 16.16
N LEU A 203 -14.96 -0.34 17.21
CA LEU A 203 -15.52 -0.43 18.57
C LEU A 203 -15.87 0.95 19.18
N ARG A 204 -15.22 2.01 18.76
CA ARG A 204 -15.50 3.38 19.23
C ARG A 204 -16.87 3.88 18.76
N ASN A 205 -17.21 3.58 17.50
CA ASN A 205 -18.51 3.86 16.92
C ASN A 205 -18.99 2.57 16.24
N PHE A 206 -19.71 1.75 17.00
CA PHE A 206 -20.22 0.49 16.49
C PHE A 206 -21.28 0.72 15.40
N LEU A 207 -21.42 -0.25 14.49
CA LEU A 207 -22.42 -0.17 13.43
C LEU A 207 -23.84 -0.08 13.99
N SER A 208 -24.63 0.82 13.43
CA SER A 208 -26.04 0.99 13.68
C SER A 208 -26.80 1.24 12.38
N LYS A 209 -28.13 1.21 12.40
CA LYS A 209 -28.93 1.57 11.21
C LYS A 209 -28.57 2.96 10.68
N LYS A 210 -28.27 3.92 11.58
CA LYS A 210 -27.86 5.30 11.23
C LYS A 210 -26.51 5.38 10.53
N SER A 211 -25.65 4.36 10.66
CA SER A 211 -24.36 4.31 9.97
C SER A 211 -24.50 4.24 8.46
N PHE A 212 -25.66 3.79 7.96
CA PHE A 212 -25.97 3.66 6.54
C PHE A 212 -26.78 4.81 5.97
N ASP A 213 -27.13 5.80 6.80
CA ASP A 213 -27.85 7.00 6.37
C ASP A 213 -26.93 7.91 5.55
N TYR A 214 -27.27 8.11 4.29
CA TYR A 214 -26.50 8.98 3.41
C TYR A 214 -26.70 10.46 3.75
N LYS A 215 -25.60 11.19 3.81
CA LYS A 215 -25.57 12.64 4.05
C LYS A 215 -24.90 13.37 2.90
N ASN A 216 -25.44 14.55 2.58
CA ASN A 216 -24.87 15.45 1.60
C ASN A 216 -23.91 16.43 2.29
N PHE A 217 -22.63 16.38 1.97
CA PHE A 217 -21.59 17.28 2.47
C PHE A 217 -21.30 18.44 1.49
N GLY A 218 -22.10 18.58 0.44
CA GLY A 218 -21.89 19.58 -0.61
C GLY A 218 -20.83 19.16 -1.63
N LYS A 219 -20.66 20.00 -2.67
CA LYS A 219 -19.58 19.87 -3.68
C LYS A 219 -19.44 18.48 -4.31
N GLY A 220 -20.51 17.72 -4.46
CA GLY A 220 -20.49 16.36 -5.05
C GLY A 220 -19.99 15.27 -4.08
N ILE A 221 -20.09 15.51 -2.79
CA ILE A 221 -19.76 14.57 -1.72
C ILE A 221 -21.03 14.10 -1.03
N TYR A 222 -21.42 12.84 -1.27
CA TYR A 222 -22.60 12.21 -0.71
C TYR A 222 -22.24 10.80 -0.24
N ARG A 223 -22.17 10.57 1.07
CA ARG A 223 -21.74 9.31 1.68
C ARG A 223 -22.39 9.09 3.03
N ASN A 224 -22.33 7.86 3.49
CA ASN A 224 -22.71 7.47 4.84
C ASN A 224 -21.49 7.35 5.76
N ARG A 225 -21.69 7.00 7.02
CA ARG A 225 -20.63 6.91 8.03
C ARG A 225 -19.84 5.61 7.99
N PHE A 226 -20.29 4.60 7.26
CA PHE A 226 -19.55 3.36 6.99
C PHE A 226 -18.67 3.46 5.72
N GLN A 227 -18.63 4.63 5.09
CA GLN A 227 -17.81 4.89 3.93
C GLN A 227 -16.64 5.81 4.26
N ILE A 228 -15.54 5.65 3.53
CA ILE A 228 -14.31 6.41 3.71
C ILE A 228 -14.57 7.91 3.51
N ALA A 229 -14.12 8.70 4.47
CA ALA A 229 -14.09 10.15 4.43
C ALA A 229 -12.64 10.60 4.26
N LEU A 230 -12.40 11.54 3.34
CA LEU A 230 -11.07 12.05 3.03
C LEU A 230 -11.08 13.59 3.08
N ASN A 231 -10.25 14.16 3.95
CA ASN A 231 -9.85 15.56 3.90
C ASN A 231 -8.56 15.70 3.08
N GLY A 232 -8.72 15.78 1.76
CA GLY A 232 -7.58 15.79 0.84
C GLY A 232 -6.62 16.98 1.03
N ILE A 233 -7.09 18.12 1.58
CA ILE A 233 -6.24 19.29 1.85
C ILE A 233 -5.32 18.99 3.02
N GLU A 234 -5.83 18.44 4.11
CA GLU A 234 -5.01 18.07 5.27
C GLU A 234 -3.98 17.00 4.92
N VAL A 235 -4.39 15.95 4.18
CA VAL A 235 -3.46 14.91 3.71
C VAL A 235 -2.37 15.49 2.81
N PHE A 236 -2.71 16.42 1.91
CA PHE A 236 -1.75 17.08 1.05
C PHE A 236 -0.76 17.92 1.86
N ASN A 237 -1.25 18.75 2.77
CA ASN A 237 -0.42 19.60 3.63
C ASN A 237 0.50 18.75 4.54
N PHE A 238 -0.01 17.67 5.12
CA PHE A 238 0.78 16.71 5.88
C PHE A 238 1.92 16.14 5.02
N ALA A 239 1.62 15.68 3.80
CA ALA A 239 2.64 15.09 2.93
C ALA A 239 3.76 16.09 2.61
N LEU A 240 3.45 17.35 2.35
CA LEU A 240 4.46 18.36 2.06
C LEU A 240 5.29 18.73 3.29
N ARG A 241 4.67 18.77 4.48
CA ARG A 241 5.32 19.13 5.72
C ARG A 241 6.23 18.03 6.24
N GLU A 242 5.83 16.75 6.12
CA GLU A 242 6.51 15.65 6.80
C GLU A 242 7.37 14.77 5.87
N VAL A 243 6.90 14.47 4.65
CA VAL A 243 7.58 13.46 3.80
C VAL A 243 8.96 13.94 3.34
N VAL A 244 9.08 15.18 2.90
CA VAL A 244 10.37 15.70 2.42
C VAL A 244 11.41 15.80 3.53
N PRO A 245 11.10 16.35 4.74
CA PRO A 245 12.03 16.31 5.86
C PRO A 245 12.40 14.89 6.29
N ASN A 246 11.44 13.96 6.34
CA ASN A 246 11.68 12.55 6.68
C ASN A 246 12.71 11.90 5.74
N ILE A 247 12.53 12.08 4.41
CA ILE A 247 13.48 11.55 3.42
C ILE A 247 14.87 12.21 3.56
N LYS A 248 14.93 13.53 3.70
CA LYS A 248 16.21 14.25 3.85
C LYS A 248 16.97 13.79 5.08
N LYS A 249 16.27 13.55 6.18
CA LYS A 249 16.87 13.08 7.43
C LYS A 249 17.44 11.67 7.29
N LEU A 250 16.72 10.77 6.59
CA LEU A 250 17.24 9.43 6.29
C LEU A 250 18.49 9.49 5.39
N LEU A 251 18.47 10.32 4.34
CA LEU A 251 19.61 10.49 3.43
C LEU A 251 20.82 11.04 4.17
N GLN A 252 20.62 12.01 5.06
CA GLN A 252 21.69 12.60 5.88
C GLN A 252 22.32 11.55 6.80
N GLU A 253 21.50 10.72 7.46
CA GLU A 253 22.01 9.66 8.35
C GLU A 253 22.80 8.58 7.59
N MET A 254 22.42 8.33 6.34
CA MET A 254 23.11 7.40 5.46
C MET A 254 24.34 8.02 4.75
N GLU A 255 24.63 9.31 4.96
CA GLU A 255 25.62 10.06 4.20
C GLU A 255 25.43 9.95 2.67
N LYS A 256 24.16 9.96 2.23
CA LYS A 256 23.71 9.81 0.83
C LYS A 256 22.95 11.03 0.33
N THR A 257 22.82 11.10 -0.97
CA THR A 257 22.00 12.06 -1.69
C THR A 257 20.99 11.34 -2.58
N THR A 258 20.05 12.05 -3.16
CA THR A 258 19.12 11.48 -4.15
C THR A 258 19.80 10.97 -5.43
N ALA A 259 21.04 11.41 -5.70
CA ALA A 259 21.82 10.97 -6.84
C ALA A 259 22.33 9.52 -6.69
N ASP A 260 22.51 9.08 -5.46
CA ASP A 260 23.04 7.74 -5.13
C ASP A 260 22.01 6.62 -5.35
N PHE A 261 20.78 6.96 -5.74
CA PHE A 261 19.70 6.00 -5.97
C PHE A 261 19.24 6.01 -7.43
N ASP A 262 19.02 4.84 -8.00
CA ASP A 262 18.50 4.69 -9.37
C ASP A 262 17.03 5.07 -9.43
N TYR A 263 16.24 4.70 -8.42
CA TYR A 263 14.81 4.98 -8.34
C TYR A 263 14.37 5.44 -6.95
N VAL A 264 13.37 6.33 -6.95
CA VAL A 264 12.62 6.73 -5.76
C VAL A 264 11.15 6.41 -6.00
N VAL A 265 10.63 5.41 -5.30
CA VAL A 265 9.26 4.93 -5.49
C VAL A 265 8.38 5.46 -4.37
N PHE A 266 7.52 6.42 -4.70
CA PHE A 266 6.54 6.97 -3.75
C PHE A 266 5.30 6.09 -3.64
N HIS A 267 4.67 6.12 -2.47
CA HIS A 267 3.26 5.73 -2.37
C HIS A 267 2.44 6.51 -3.41
N GLN A 268 1.60 5.83 -4.16
CA GLN A 268 0.82 6.41 -5.25
C GLN A 268 -0.45 7.09 -4.69
N ALA A 269 -0.27 8.18 -3.92
CA ALA A 269 -1.36 8.90 -3.28
C ALA A 269 -2.27 9.62 -4.30
N ASN A 270 -1.70 10.52 -5.08
CA ASN A 270 -2.25 11.13 -6.29
C ASN A 270 -1.10 11.81 -7.07
N LEU A 271 -1.32 12.06 -8.36
CA LEU A 271 -0.26 12.58 -9.23
C LEU A 271 0.24 13.96 -8.82
N LEU A 272 -0.67 14.87 -8.42
CA LEU A 272 -0.31 16.23 -8.02
C LEU A 272 0.62 16.21 -6.79
N MET A 273 0.29 15.41 -5.78
CA MET A 273 1.11 15.27 -4.57
C MET A 273 2.48 14.71 -4.90
N ASN A 274 2.52 13.60 -5.64
CA ASN A 274 3.78 12.92 -5.98
C ASN A 274 4.69 13.81 -6.84
N GLU A 275 4.15 14.54 -7.82
CA GLU A 275 4.91 15.51 -8.62
C GLU A 275 5.42 16.70 -7.79
N THR A 276 4.65 17.12 -6.78
CA THR A 276 5.10 18.17 -5.87
C THR A 276 6.27 17.69 -5.02
N LEU A 277 6.17 16.49 -4.43
CA LEU A 277 7.26 15.87 -3.65
C LEU A 277 8.50 15.64 -4.51
N ARG A 278 8.34 15.13 -5.74
CA ARG A 278 9.43 14.93 -6.69
C ARG A 278 10.20 16.23 -6.93
N LYS A 279 9.48 17.34 -7.21
CA LYS A 279 10.08 18.67 -7.45
C LYS A 279 10.78 19.22 -6.21
N MET A 280 10.18 19.06 -5.01
CA MET A 280 10.78 19.51 -3.75
C MET A 280 12.09 18.76 -3.42
N LEU A 281 12.17 17.48 -3.82
CA LEU A 281 13.37 16.65 -3.69
C LEU A 281 14.34 16.80 -4.87
N LYS A 282 13.99 17.59 -5.88
CA LYS A 282 14.78 17.81 -7.12
C LYS A 282 15.12 16.51 -7.85
N LEU A 283 14.19 15.56 -7.86
CA LEU A 283 14.34 14.28 -8.55
C LEU A 283 14.02 14.41 -10.03
N ASP A 284 14.81 13.76 -10.87
CA ASP A 284 14.51 13.61 -12.28
C ASP A 284 13.26 12.75 -12.47
N LYS A 285 12.50 13.01 -13.53
CA LYS A 285 11.24 12.33 -13.78
C LYS A 285 11.43 10.83 -14.03
N GLU A 286 12.51 10.46 -14.65
CA GLU A 286 12.90 9.09 -15.01
C GLU A 286 13.22 8.24 -13.77
N LYS A 287 13.63 8.86 -12.67
CA LYS A 287 13.90 8.20 -11.39
C LYS A 287 12.63 7.91 -10.58
N VAL A 288 11.48 8.50 -10.93
CA VAL A 288 10.23 8.37 -10.17
C VAL A 288 9.16 7.68 -11.01
N PRO A 289 8.98 6.36 -10.86
CA PRO A 289 7.95 5.62 -11.60
C PRO A 289 6.56 5.92 -11.07
N TYR A 290 5.57 5.92 -11.96
CA TYR A 290 4.16 6.12 -11.65
C TYR A 290 3.31 4.98 -12.19
N SER A 291 2.53 4.35 -11.33
CA SER A 291 1.53 3.36 -11.70
C SER A 291 0.09 3.87 -11.47
N ILE A 292 -0.02 5.06 -10.91
CA ILE A 292 -1.31 5.64 -10.49
C ILE A 292 -2.31 5.80 -11.62
N GLN A 293 -1.85 6.05 -12.86
CA GLN A 293 -2.73 6.18 -14.02
C GLN A 293 -3.51 4.90 -14.31
N LYS A 294 -2.88 3.74 -14.05
CA LYS A 294 -3.40 2.40 -14.37
C LYS A 294 -4.19 1.77 -13.23
N PHE A 295 -3.80 2.07 -11.97
CA PHE A 295 -4.31 1.34 -10.81
C PHE A 295 -4.98 2.23 -9.76
N GLY A 296 -4.77 3.55 -9.82
CA GLY A 296 -5.20 4.46 -8.76
C GLY A 296 -4.36 4.30 -7.48
N ASN A 297 -4.89 4.81 -6.37
CA ASN A 297 -4.30 4.64 -5.06
C ASN A 297 -4.70 3.27 -4.50
N THR A 298 -3.77 2.34 -4.46
CA THR A 298 -3.95 0.97 -3.94
C THR A 298 -3.43 0.80 -2.52
N SER A 299 -3.45 1.88 -1.73
CA SER A 299 -3.08 1.89 -0.31
C SER A 299 -1.71 1.27 -0.06
N SER A 300 -1.60 0.29 0.84
CA SER A 300 -0.37 -0.40 1.23
C SER A 300 0.35 -1.11 0.07
N ALA A 301 -0.38 -1.59 -0.92
CA ALA A 301 0.18 -2.29 -2.09
C ALA A 301 0.84 -1.36 -3.12
N SER A 302 0.66 -0.03 -3.04
CA SER A 302 0.99 0.88 -4.13
C SER A 302 2.49 0.93 -4.49
N ILE A 303 3.38 0.90 -3.50
CA ILE A 303 4.84 0.89 -3.74
C ILE A 303 5.27 -0.43 -4.40
N PRO A 304 5.03 -1.62 -3.81
CA PRO A 304 5.44 -2.87 -4.42
C PRO A 304 4.74 -3.14 -5.76
N LEU A 305 3.48 -2.74 -5.95
CA LEU A 305 2.81 -2.80 -7.24
C LEU A 305 3.51 -1.93 -8.30
N THR A 306 3.93 -0.71 -7.94
CA THR A 306 4.67 0.17 -8.85
C THR A 306 6.02 -0.45 -9.24
N ILE A 307 6.74 -1.06 -8.30
CA ILE A 307 8.00 -1.75 -8.60
C ILE A 307 7.74 -2.89 -9.60
N VAL A 308 6.73 -3.73 -9.36
CA VAL A 308 6.41 -4.86 -10.24
C VAL A 308 5.94 -4.41 -11.62
N SER A 309 5.11 -3.36 -11.71
CA SER A 309 4.49 -2.95 -12.98
C SER A 309 5.35 -2.02 -13.84
N GLU A 310 6.21 -1.19 -13.24
CA GLU A 310 6.95 -0.15 -13.96
C GLU A 310 8.46 -0.37 -13.99
N LEU A 311 9.00 -1.19 -13.08
CA LEU A 311 10.44 -1.39 -12.96
C LEU A 311 10.92 -2.82 -13.24
N ARG A 312 10.03 -3.80 -13.39
CA ARG A 312 10.40 -5.21 -13.55
C ARG A 312 11.48 -5.43 -14.60
N GLU A 313 11.31 -4.88 -15.80
CA GLU A 313 12.27 -5.04 -16.91
C GLU A 313 13.57 -4.27 -16.69
N LYS A 314 13.52 -3.20 -15.88
CA LYS A 314 14.65 -2.31 -15.61
C LYS A 314 15.58 -2.82 -14.52
N ILE A 315 15.03 -3.56 -13.54
CA ILE A 315 15.79 -4.06 -12.38
C ILE A 315 16.14 -5.55 -12.48
N SER A 316 15.48 -6.33 -13.33
CA SER A 316 15.77 -7.76 -13.54
C SER A 316 17.09 -8.04 -14.25
N GLY A 317 17.79 -7.04 -14.76
CA GLY A 317 19.13 -7.14 -15.32
C GLY A 317 20.27 -6.72 -14.39
N GLY A 318 19.97 -6.23 -13.18
CA GLY A 318 20.96 -5.88 -12.17
C GLY A 318 21.47 -7.12 -11.43
N LYS A 319 22.78 -7.41 -11.52
CA LYS A 319 23.48 -8.43 -10.72
C LYS A 319 23.52 -8.02 -9.25
#